data_9d8bc2a7d4f5fa33def92bc25d4520f0
#
_entry.id   9d8bc2a7d4f5fa33def92bc25d4520f0
#
_cell.length_a   1.000
_cell.length_b   1.000
_cell.length_c   1.000
_cell.angle_alpha   90.00
_cell.angle_beta   90.00
_cell.angle_gamma   90.00
#
_symmetry.space_group_name_H-M   'P 1'
#
loop_
_entity.id
_entity.type
_entity.pdbx_description
1 polymer ?
#
loop_
_entity_poly.entity_id
_entity_poly.type
_entity_poly.pdbx_seq_one_letter_code
_entity_poly.pdbx_strand_id
1 'polypeptide(L)'
;SIYFMQNTSKEYDAVVQVCQDLFSKKMKDYGCAWRILRLPSLTDQIFIKAQRIRGLQQNAIQKVDEGAASEFVGIINYCVMALIQIEKGVVEQPDLSFEEAVLQYVEKIAVTKQLMMDKNHDYGEAWRDMRVSSLTDLILQKLLRVKQIEDNSGHTLVSEGIDANYQDMINYAVFALIHLNES
;
A
#
# COMPACT_ATOMS: atom_id res chain seq x y z
N SER A 1 6.27 -16.06 17.72
CA SER A 1 5.34 -16.96 18.38
C SER A 1 3.91 -16.73 17.90
N ILE A 2 3.02 -17.66 18.18
CA ILE A 2 1.60 -17.55 17.83
C ILE A 2 0.98 -16.28 18.46
N TYR A 3 1.34 -15.93 19.67
CA TYR A 3 0.87 -14.74 20.36
C TYR A 3 1.21 -13.46 19.59
N PHE A 4 2.47 -13.29 19.17
CA PHE A 4 2.90 -12.11 18.40
C PHE A 4 2.21 -12.04 17.05
N MET A 5 2.04 -13.14 16.36
CA MET A 5 1.35 -13.17 15.07
C MET A 5 -0.13 -12.80 15.20
N GLN A 6 -0.81 -13.25 16.27
CA GLN A 6 -2.21 -12.86 16.54
C GLN A 6 -2.33 -11.38 16.83
N ASN A 7 -1.38 -10.79 17.57
CA ASN A 7 -1.36 -9.36 17.84
C ASN A 7 -1.12 -8.56 16.55
N THR A 8 -0.17 -8.98 15.73
CA THR A 8 0.10 -8.37 14.43
C THR A 8 -1.13 -8.40 13.53
N SER A 9 -1.85 -9.52 13.50
CA SER A 9 -3.09 -9.64 12.73
C SER A 9 -4.11 -8.59 13.15
N LYS A 10 -4.29 -8.36 14.45
CA LYS A 10 -5.23 -7.34 14.97
C LYS A 10 -4.76 -5.93 14.64
N GLU A 11 -3.48 -5.66 14.81
CA GLU A 11 -2.89 -4.35 14.49
C GLU A 11 -3.02 -4.04 13.00
N TYR A 12 -2.76 -5.04 12.15
CA TYR A 12 -2.93 -4.95 10.71
C TYR A 12 -4.37 -4.59 10.35
N ASP A 13 -5.32 -5.32 10.91
CA ASP A 13 -6.74 -5.11 10.63
C ASP A 13 -7.21 -3.72 11.06
N ALA A 14 -6.72 -3.22 12.20
CA ALA A 14 -7.06 -1.88 12.70
C ALA A 14 -6.55 -0.79 11.74
N VAL A 15 -5.32 -0.92 11.23
CA VAL A 15 -4.75 0.00 10.24
C VAL A 15 -5.56 -0.03 8.95
N VAL A 16 -5.83 -1.23 8.43
CA VAL A 16 -6.57 -1.41 7.18
C VAL A 16 -7.98 -0.85 7.29
N GLN A 17 -8.62 -0.98 8.47
CA GLN A 17 -9.96 -0.44 8.67
C GLN A 17 -9.99 1.08 8.46
N VAL A 18 -8.98 1.80 8.96
CA VAL A 18 -8.85 3.24 8.74
C VAL A 18 -8.70 3.55 7.24
N CYS A 19 -7.87 2.79 6.55
CA CYS A 19 -7.65 2.95 5.12
C CYS A 19 -8.92 2.67 4.32
N GLN A 20 -9.62 1.60 4.65
CA GLN A 20 -10.88 1.21 3.99
C GLN A 20 -11.98 2.24 4.22
N ASP A 21 -12.07 2.79 5.43
CA ASP A 21 -13.07 3.82 5.74
C ASP A 21 -12.86 5.06 4.87
N LEU A 22 -11.61 5.50 4.69
CA LEU A 22 -11.30 6.63 3.81
C LEU A 22 -11.61 6.29 2.35
N PHE A 23 -11.22 5.11 1.90
CA PHE A 23 -11.53 4.63 0.55
C PHE A 23 -13.04 4.65 0.30
N SER A 24 -13.82 4.11 1.23
CA SER A 24 -15.28 4.04 1.12
C SER A 24 -15.92 5.42 1.07
N LYS A 25 -15.46 6.37 1.88
CA LYS A 25 -15.95 7.75 1.86
C LYS A 25 -15.70 8.41 0.51
N LYS A 26 -14.49 8.22 -0.04
CA LYS A 26 -14.15 8.78 -1.36
C LYS A 26 -14.98 8.14 -2.47
N MET A 27 -15.27 6.83 -2.38
CA MET A 27 -16.15 6.16 -3.35
C MET A 27 -17.57 6.70 -3.32
N LYS A 28 -18.09 7.05 -2.15
CA LYS A 28 -19.39 7.67 -2.02
C LYS A 28 -19.42 9.07 -2.63
N ASP A 29 -18.37 9.85 -2.46
CA ASP A 29 -18.30 11.23 -2.94
C ASP A 29 -18.01 11.31 -4.44
N TYR A 30 -17.12 10.51 -4.94
CA TYR A 30 -16.54 10.65 -6.28
C TYR A 30 -16.75 9.43 -7.18
N GLY A 31 -17.32 8.35 -6.65
CA GLY A 31 -17.41 7.08 -7.38
C GLY A 31 -16.03 6.47 -7.64
N CYS A 32 -15.97 5.60 -8.63
CA CYS A 32 -14.74 4.88 -8.98
C CYS A 32 -14.00 5.54 -10.15
N ALA A 33 -13.81 6.86 -10.10
CA ALA A 33 -13.14 7.60 -11.18
C ALA A 33 -11.73 7.05 -11.46
N TRP A 34 -11.06 6.49 -10.46
CA TRP A 34 -9.73 5.90 -10.59
C TRP A 34 -9.66 4.69 -11.53
N ARG A 35 -10.82 4.11 -11.91
CA ARG A 35 -10.85 3.00 -12.87
C ARG A 35 -10.30 3.36 -14.26
N ILE A 36 -10.26 4.64 -14.58
CA ILE A 36 -9.67 5.11 -15.86
C ILE A 36 -8.15 5.28 -15.79
N LEU A 37 -7.55 5.15 -14.61
CA LEU A 37 -6.13 5.41 -14.42
C LEU A 37 -5.28 4.22 -14.87
N ARG A 38 -4.31 4.50 -15.72
CA ARG A 38 -3.28 3.53 -16.09
C ARG A 38 -2.31 3.32 -14.93
N LEU A 39 -1.63 2.19 -14.89
CA LEU A 39 -0.71 1.86 -13.80
C LEU A 39 0.37 2.93 -13.57
N PRO A 40 1.02 3.50 -14.61
CA PRO A 40 2.01 4.55 -14.38
C PRO A 40 1.46 5.77 -13.63
N SER A 41 0.19 6.12 -13.86
CA SER A 41 -0.45 7.23 -13.15
C SER A 41 -0.59 6.93 -11.65
N LEU A 42 -0.96 5.70 -11.31
CA LEU A 42 -1.05 5.26 -9.91
C LEU A 42 0.33 5.18 -9.26
N THR A 43 1.32 4.64 -9.98
CA THR A 43 2.70 4.57 -9.52
C THR A 43 3.25 5.97 -9.20
N ASP A 44 2.97 6.95 -10.06
CA ASP A 44 3.41 8.33 -9.85
C ASP A 44 2.75 8.95 -8.60
N GLN A 45 1.48 8.67 -8.36
CA GLN A 45 0.80 9.14 -7.15
C GLN A 45 1.41 8.54 -5.88
N ILE A 46 1.73 7.27 -5.90
CA ILE A 46 2.41 6.61 -4.78
C ILE A 46 3.79 7.23 -4.58
N PHE A 47 4.53 7.47 -5.64
CA PHE A 47 5.86 8.08 -5.61
C PHE A 47 5.83 9.46 -4.94
N ILE A 48 4.89 10.31 -5.33
CA ILE A 48 4.73 11.66 -4.75
C ILE A 48 4.52 11.56 -3.23
N LYS A 49 3.69 10.64 -2.78
CA LYS A 49 3.41 10.45 -1.36
C LYS A 49 4.63 9.93 -0.59
N ALA A 50 5.33 8.97 -1.15
CA ALA A 50 6.54 8.42 -0.53
C ALA A 50 7.65 9.47 -0.44
N GLN A 51 7.83 10.29 -1.47
CA GLN A 51 8.79 11.40 -1.46
C GLN A 51 8.42 12.44 -0.41
N ARG A 52 7.14 12.74 -0.25
CA ARG A 52 6.69 13.68 0.77
C ARG A 52 7.00 13.16 2.18
N ILE A 53 6.76 11.86 2.43
CA ILE A 53 7.10 11.24 3.71
C ILE A 53 8.60 11.37 3.98
N ARG A 54 9.44 11.06 2.99
CA ARG A 54 10.90 11.17 3.12
C ARG A 54 11.31 12.60 3.42
N GLY A 55 10.70 13.58 2.75
CA GLY A 55 10.94 14.99 3.02
C GLY A 55 10.59 15.40 4.45
N LEU A 56 9.43 14.94 4.95
CA LEU A 56 9.02 15.19 6.33
C LEU A 56 10.02 14.59 7.33
N GLN A 57 10.49 13.38 7.08
CA GLN A 57 11.46 12.68 7.95
C GLN A 57 12.81 13.38 7.96
N GLN A 58 13.25 13.93 6.83
CA GLN A 58 14.53 14.63 6.71
C GLN A 58 14.49 16.02 7.38
N ASN A 59 13.33 16.66 7.36
CA ASN A 59 13.15 18.01 7.88
C ASN A 59 12.55 18.05 9.29
N ALA A 60 12.47 16.97 9.97
CA ALA A 60 11.94 16.63 11.30
C ALA A 60 11.72 17.84 12.27
N ILE A 61 10.83 18.77 11.92
CA ILE A 61 10.64 19.97 12.74
C ILE A 61 9.41 19.85 13.63
N GLN A 62 8.26 19.38 13.12
CA GLN A 62 7.03 19.22 13.92
C GLN A 62 6.02 18.32 13.22
N LYS A 63 5.19 17.62 13.99
CA LYS A 63 4.02 16.83 13.50
C LYS A 63 4.32 15.92 12.30
N VAL A 64 5.55 15.44 12.21
CA VAL A 64 5.99 14.54 11.14
C VAL A 64 5.11 13.31 11.07
N ASP A 65 4.80 12.73 12.23
CA ASP A 65 4.05 11.47 12.33
C ASP A 65 2.63 11.62 11.81
N GLU A 66 1.96 12.74 12.10
CA GLU A 66 0.60 12.99 11.63
C GLU A 66 0.55 13.17 10.11
N GLY A 67 1.47 13.96 9.55
CA GLY A 67 1.58 14.14 8.11
C GLY A 67 1.98 12.87 7.39
N ALA A 68 2.93 12.11 7.96
CA ALA A 68 3.37 10.84 7.39
C ALA A 68 2.25 9.80 7.41
N ALA A 69 1.49 9.70 8.51
CA ALA A 69 0.39 8.74 8.63
C ALA A 69 -0.63 8.92 7.50
N SER A 70 -1.04 10.14 7.23
CA SER A 70 -1.97 10.46 6.14
C SER A 70 -1.43 9.99 4.78
N GLU A 71 -0.13 10.18 4.53
CA GLU A 71 0.49 9.77 3.28
C GLU A 71 0.62 8.24 3.16
N PHE A 72 0.93 7.54 4.24
CA PHE A 72 0.96 6.07 4.23
C PHE A 72 -0.42 5.47 3.93
N VAL A 73 -1.49 6.05 4.49
CA VAL A 73 -2.87 5.64 4.15
C VAL A 73 -3.12 5.81 2.65
N GLY A 74 -2.70 6.94 2.09
CA GLY A 74 -2.83 7.19 0.64
C GLY A 74 -2.05 6.18 -0.19
N ILE A 75 -0.83 5.82 0.23
CA ILE A 75 -0.02 4.79 -0.45
C ILE A 75 -0.77 3.46 -0.47
N ILE A 76 -1.31 3.03 0.67
CA ILE A 76 -2.06 1.77 0.76
C ILE A 76 -3.22 1.79 -0.22
N ASN A 77 -4.02 2.85 -0.22
CA ASN A 77 -5.22 2.92 -1.06
C ASN A 77 -4.88 2.96 -2.55
N TYR A 78 -3.86 3.71 -2.96
CA TYR A 78 -3.42 3.69 -4.36
C TYR A 78 -2.83 2.34 -4.78
N CYS A 79 -2.13 1.65 -3.89
CA CYS A 79 -1.64 0.30 -4.17
C CYS A 79 -2.80 -0.69 -4.35
N VAL A 80 -3.83 -0.60 -3.52
CA VAL A 80 -5.03 -1.44 -3.69
C VAL A 80 -5.70 -1.16 -5.04
N MET A 81 -5.84 0.12 -5.41
CA MET A 81 -6.36 0.50 -6.72
C MET A 81 -5.51 -0.11 -7.85
N ALA A 82 -4.19 -0.07 -7.72
CA ALA A 82 -3.29 -0.67 -8.70
C ALA A 82 -3.51 -2.18 -8.83
N LEU A 83 -3.68 -2.89 -7.72
CA LEU A 83 -3.97 -4.32 -7.73
C LEU A 83 -5.30 -4.63 -8.44
N ILE A 84 -6.31 -3.79 -8.24
CA ILE A 84 -7.61 -3.92 -8.93
C ILE A 84 -7.43 -3.68 -10.43
N GLN A 85 -6.66 -2.66 -10.82
CA GLN A 85 -6.39 -2.35 -12.23
C GLN A 85 -5.61 -3.47 -12.93
N ILE A 86 -4.66 -4.10 -12.24
CA ILE A 86 -3.92 -5.25 -12.78
C ILE A 86 -4.89 -6.39 -13.11
N GLU A 87 -5.83 -6.69 -12.22
CA GLU A 87 -6.76 -7.81 -12.42
C GLU A 87 -7.83 -7.47 -13.46
N LYS A 88 -8.45 -6.30 -13.36
CA LYS A 88 -9.63 -5.94 -14.16
C LYS A 88 -9.30 -5.21 -15.46
N GLY A 89 -8.13 -4.62 -15.56
CA GLY A 89 -7.75 -3.76 -16.69
C GLY A 89 -8.28 -2.34 -16.51
N VAL A 90 -7.69 -1.41 -17.26
CA VAL A 90 -8.08 0.01 -17.30
C VAL A 90 -9.31 0.16 -18.20
N VAL A 91 -10.24 1.01 -17.80
CA VAL A 91 -11.48 1.27 -18.54
C VAL A 91 -11.58 2.74 -18.97
N GLU A 92 -12.41 3.02 -19.96
CA GLU A 92 -12.64 4.40 -20.42
C GLU A 92 -13.66 5.13 -19.55
N GLN A 93 -14.57 4.39 -18.92
CA GLN A 93 -15.63 4.92 -18.07
C GLN A 93 -15.66 4.14 -16.75
N PRO A 94 -15.87 4.80 -15.60
CA PRO A 94 -16.04 4.09 -14.33
C PRO A 94 -17.15 3.04 -14.43
N ASP A 95 -16.86 1.83 -13.99
CA ASP A 95 -17.71 0.65 -14.20
C ASP A 95 -18.04 -0.13 -12.92
N LEU A 96 -17.52 0.28 -11.76
CA LEU A 96 -17.79 -0.41 -10.50
C LEU A 96 -18.77 0.38 -9.64
N SER A 97 -19.73 -0.33 -9.05
CA SER A 97 -20.57 0.23 -8.00
C SER A 97 -19.75 0.40 -6.72
N PHE A 98 -20.32 1.14 -5.76
CA PHE A 98 -19.73 1.28 -4.43
C PHE A 98 -19.46 -0.09 -3.78
N GLU A 99 -20.46 -0.96 -3.79
CA GLU A 99 -20.37 -2.29 -3.18
C GLU A 99 -19.31 -3.16 -3.86
N GLU A 100 -19.26 -3.14 -5.18
CA GLU A 100 -18.25 -3.87 -5.95
C GLU A 100 -16.83 -3.37 -5.65
N ALA A 101 -16.65 -2.06 -5.56
CA ALA A 101 -15.36 -1.46 -5.27
C ALA A 101 -14.87 -1.85 -3.86
N VAL A 102 -15.75 -1.80 -2.86
CA VAL A 102 -15.40 -2.17 -1.48
C VAL A 102 -15.08 -3.67 -1.40
N LEU A 103 -15.86 -4.52 -2.09
CA LEU A 103 -15.58 -5.95 -2.13
C LEU A 103 -14.21 -6.24 -2.73
N GLN A 104 -13.86 -5.58 -3.84
CA GLN A 104 -12.54 -5.70 -4.45
C GLN A 104 -11.42 -5.25 -3.51
N TYR A 105 -11.64 -4.14 -2.79
CA TYR A 105 -10.70 -3.65 -1.79
C TYR A 105 -10.44 -4.73 -0.72
N VAL A 106 -11.48 -5.27 -0.16
CA VAL A 106 -11.40 -6.32 0.89
C VAL A 106 -10.65 -7.55 0.38
N GLU A 107 -10.94 -7.99 -0.84
CA GLU A 107 -10.28 -9.16 -1.43
C GLU A 107 -8.78 -8.93 -1.62
N LYS A 108 -8.38 -7.76 -2.13
CA LYS A 108 -6.96 -7.44 -2.34
C LYS A 108 -6.20 -7.35 -1.03
N ILE A 109 -6.80 -6.78 -0.01
CA ILE A 109 -6.22 -6.71 1.32
C ILE A 109 -6.09 -8.10 1.94
N ALA A 110 -7.08 -8.97 1.79
CA ALA A 110 -7.03 -10.31 2.35
C ALA A 110 -5.83 -11.11 1.81
N VAL A 111 -5.61 -11.07 0.50
CA VAL A 111 -4.47 -11.74 -0.15
C VAL A 111 -3.15 -11.12 0.33
N THR A 112 -3.08 -9.81 0.40
CA THR A 112 -1.89 -9.07 0.81
C THR A 112 -1.54 -9.34 2.28
N LYS A 113 -2.55 -9.40 3.16
CA LYS A 113 -2.36 -9.76 4.56
C LYS A 113 -1.84 -11.19 4.70
N GLN A 114 -2.39 -12.13 3.94
CA GLN A 114 -1.93 -13.52 3.98
C GLN A 114 -0.45 -13.61 3.59
N LEU A 115 -0.03 -12.87 2.56
CA LEU A 115 1.38 -12.79 2.18
C LEU A 115 2.25 -12.28 3.34
N MET A 116 1.80 -11.25 4.05
CA MET A 116 2.48 -10.73 5.23
C MET A 116 2.61 -11.80 6.32
N MET A 117 1.52 -12.50 6.62
CA MET A 117 1.51 -13.53 7.65
C MET A 117 2.46 -14.68 7.31
N ASP A 118 2.50 -15.11 6.05
CA ASP A 118 3.40 -16.16 5.59
C ASP A 118 4.87 -15.75 5.75
N LYS A 119 5.21 -14.52 5.36
CA LYS A 119 6.58 -13.98 5.52
C LYS A 119 6.97 -13.86 6.98
N ASN A 120 6.06 -13.40 7.84
CA ASN A 120 6.33 -13.29 9.28
C ASN A 120 6.54 -14.68 9.92
N HIS A 121 5.83 -15.69 9.44
CA HIS A 121 6.03 -17.05 9.90
C HIS A 121 7.46 -17.54 9.60
N ASP A 122 7.96 -17.24 8.41
CA ASP A 122 9.28 -17.71 7.96
C ASP A 122 10.45 -16.89 8.55
N TYR A 123 10.29 -15.58 8.67
CA TYR A 123 11.36 -14.64 9.01
C TYR A 123 11.17 -13.98 10.37
N GLY A 124 10.12 -14.33 11.12
CA GLY A 124 9.74 -13.62 12.34
C GLY A 124 9.22 -12.23 12.03
N GLU A 125 9.14 -11.39 13.04
CA GLU A 125 8.62 -10.03 12.92
C GLU A 125 9.75 -9.00 12.93
N ALA A 126 10.75 -9.19 12.08
CA ALA A 126 11.93 -8.31 11.99
C ALA A 126 11.55 -6.86 11.72
N TRP A 127 10.42 -6.61 11.03
CA TRP A 127 9.93 -5.26 10.75
C TRP A 127 9.66 -4.44 12.02
N ARG A 128 9.42 -5.09 13.17
CA ARG A 128 9.20 -4.38 14.43
C ARG A 128 10.43 -3.61 14.91
N ASP A 129 11.60 -4.07 14.52
CA ASP A 129 12.87 -3.42 14.87
C ASP A 129 13.35 -2.44 13.79
N MET A 130 12.61 -2.32 12.69
CA MET A 130 12.94 -1.39 11.61
C MET A 130 12.43 0.01 11.93
N ARG A 131 13.17 1.01 11.47
CA ARG A 131 12.74 2.42 11.53
C ARG A 131 11.67 2.68 10.48
N VAL A 132 10.76 3.60 10.78
CA VAL A 132 9.77 4.06 9.79
C VAL A 132 10.48 4.61 8.54
N SER A 133 11.60 5.33 8.70
CA SER A 133 12.40 5.82 7.59
C SER A 133 12.93 4.69 6.69
N SER A 134 13.29 3.56 7.26
CA SER A 134 13.73 2.39 6.49
C SER A 134 12.59 1.77 5.69
N LEU A 135 11.40 1.71 6.28
CA LEU A 135 10.20 1.24 5.59
C LEU A 135 9.84 2.15 4.41
N THR A 136 9.98 3.47 4.59
CA THR A 136 9.81 4.45 3.51
C THR A 136 10.78 4.20 2.37
N ASP A 137 12.04 3.95 2.68
CA ASP A 137 13.08 3.66 1.68
C ASP A 137 12.77 2.38 0.89
N LEU A 138 12.26 1.35 1.58
CA LEU A 138 11.87 0.11 0.91
C LEU A 138 10.68 0.33 -0.03
N ILE A 139 9.73 1.17 0.34
CA ILE A 139 8.62 1.56 -0.55
C ILE A 139 9.19 2.26 -1.80
N LEU A 140 10.08 3.21 -1.63
CA LEU A 140 10.73 3.92 -2.75
C LEU A 140 11.51 2.97 -3.65
N GLN A 141 12.20 1.99 -3.07
CA GLN A 141 12.92 0.98 -3.84
C GLN A 141 11.97 0.14 -4.69
N LYS A 142 10.83 -0.28 -4.13
CA LYS A 142 9.81 -1.03 -4.88
C LYS A 142 9.22 -0.18 -5.99
N LEU A 143 9.01 1.11 -5.77
CA LEU A 143 8.53 2.04 -6.81
C LEU A 143 9.51 2.14 -7.98
N LEU A 144 10.81 2.26 -7.70
CA LEU A 144 11.84 2.26 -8.75
C LEU A 144 11.80 0.95 -9.55
N ARG A 145 11.61 -0.17 -8.87
CA ARG A 145 11.50 -1.48 -9.52
C ARG A 145 10.27 -1.54 -10.43
N VAL A 146 9.11 -1.05 -9.96
CA VAL A 146 7.89 -0.99 -10.78
C VAL A 146 8.10 -0.11 -12.01
N LYS A 147 8.72 1.06 -11.84
CA LYS A 147 9.03 1.96 -12.96
C LYS A 147 9.94 1.29 -13.99
N GLN A 148 10.94 0.54 -13.54
CA GLN A 148 11.83 -0.21 -14.45
C GLN A 148 11.07 -1.28 -15.22
N ILE A 149 10.14 -1.99 -14.57
CA ILE A 149 9.29 -2.99 -15.23
C ILE A 149 8.39 -2.30 -16.26
N GLU A 150 7.76 -1.18 -15.92
CA GLU A 150 6.90 -0.40 -16.82
C GLU A 150 7.71 0.10 -18.02
N ASP A 151 8.90 0.68 -17.79
CA ASP A 151 9.77 1.19 -18.85
C ASP A 151 10.29 0.09 -19.78
N ASN A 152 10.37 -1.13 -19.28
CA ASN A 152 10.78 -2.31 -20.06
C ASN A 152 9.58 -3.12 -20.56
N SER A 153 8.43 -2.48 -20.73
CA SER A 153 7.19 -3.09 -21.25
C SER A 153 6.77 -4.36 -20.50
N GLY A 154 7.02 -4.40 -19.19
CA GLY A 154 6.64 -5.53 -18.34
C GLY A 154 7.61 -6.71 -18.35
N HIS A 155 8.73 -6.62 -19.07
CA HIS A 155 9.70 -7.72 -19.17
C HIS A 155 10.73 -7.68 -18.05
N THR A 156 10.96 -8.81 -17.39
CA THR A 156 12.02 -9.01 -16.41
C THR A 156 12.73 -10.33 -16.64
N LEU A 157 14.00 -10.40 -16.22
CA LEU A 157 14.80 -11.66 -16.28
C LEU A 157 14.37 -12.62 -15.17
N VAL A 158 13.82 -12.11 -14.08
CA VAL A 158 13.27 -12.91 -13.00
C VAL A 158 11.76 -12.79 -13.05
N SER A 159 11.03 -13.91 -13.03
CA SER A 159 9.58 -13.92 -13.03
C SER A 159 9.05 -13.40 -11.69
N GLU A 160 8.94 -12.09 -11.60
CA GLU A 160 8.37 -11.42 -10.45
C GLU A 160 7.18 -10.60 -10.95
N GLY A 161 5.97 -10.97 -10.53
CA GLY A 161 4.77 -10.24 -10.93
C GLY A 161 4.80 -8.80 -10.42
N ILE A 162 4.31 -7.87 -11.23
CA ILE A 162 4.21 -6.46 -10.84
C ILE A 162 3.33 -6.30 -9.60
N ASP A 163 2.32 -7.15 -9.43
CA ASP A 163 1.41 -7.17 -8.28
C ASP A 163 2.16 -7.41 -6.97
N ALA A 164 3.17 -8.27 -6.94
CA ALA A 164 3.98 -8.53 -5.75
C ALA A 164 4.62 -7.25 -5.20
N ASN A 165 5.03 -6.34 -6.06
CA ASN A 165 5.61 -5.06 -5.65
C ASN A 165 4.58 -4.17 -4.93
N TYR A 166 3.36 -4.11 -5.44
CA TYR A 166 2.29 -3.34 -4.79
C TYR A 166 1.88 -3.97 -3.46
N GLN A 167 1.83 -5.30 -3.37
CA GLN A 167 1.54 -6.01 -2.12
C GLN A 167 2.62 -5.72 -1.07
N ASP A 168 3.88 -5.75 -1.45
CA ASP A 168 4.99 -5.43 -0.54
C ASP A 168 4.90 -3.98 -0.05
N MET A 169 4.58 -3.03 -0.93
CA MET A 169 4.42 -1.62 -0.53
C MET A 169 3.27 -1.43 0.45
N ILE A 170 2.15 -2.14 0.25
CA ILE A 170 1.04 -2.12 1.22
C ILE A 170 1.54 -2.58 2.58
N ASN A 171 2.23 -3.70 2.64
CA ASN A 171 2.68 -4.28 3.91
C ASN A 171 3.71 -3.38 4.61
N TYR A 172 4.65 -2.79 3.88
CA TYR A 172 5.59 -1.82 4.44
C TYR A 172 4.86 -0.60 5.01
N ALA A 173 3.85 -0.08 4.30
CA ALA A 173 3.07 1.06 4.75
C ALA A 173 2.23 0.71 5.98
N VAL A 174 1.64 -0.48 6.03
CA VAL A 174 0.92 -0.95 7.22
C VAL A 174 1.86 -1.06 8.41
N PHE A 175 3.05 -1.63 8.24
CA PHE A 175 4.06 -1.70 9.31
C PHE A 175 4.44 -0.32 9.82
N ALA A 176 4.64 0.64 8.90
CA ALA A 176 4.93 2.01 9.28
C ALA A 176 3.80 2.62 10.12
N LEU A 177 2.55 2.41 9.74
CA LEU A 177 1.39 2.90 10.48
C LEU A 177 1.26 2.24 11.85
N ILE A 178 1.57 0.95 11.98
CA ILE A 178 1.61 0.28 13.27
C ILE A 178 2.66 0.94 14.17
N HIS A 179 3.86 1.21 13.66
CA HIS A 179 4.90 1.91 14.40
C HIS A 179 4.45 3.31 14.86
N LEU A 180 3.83 4.08 13.96
CA LEU A 180 3.36 5.43 14.27
C LEU A 180 2.25 5.42 15.34
N ASN A 181 1.40 4.39 15.35
CA ASN A 181 0.33 4.24 16.34
C ASN A 181 0.86 3.87 17.73
N GLU A 182 2.06 3.30 17.82
CA GLU A 182 2.71 2.93 19.08
C GLU A 182 3.46 4.10 19.75
N SER A 183 3.69 5.17 19.03
CA SER A 183 4.49 6.31 19.51
C SER A 183 3.64 7.39 20.18
#